data_f93996380d31fd000aac34b5c16d99ff
#
_entry.id   f93996380d31fd000aac34b5c16d99ff
#
_cell.length_a   1.000
_cell.length_b   1.000
_cell.length_c   1.000
_cell.angle_alpha   90.00
_cell.angle_beta   90.00
_cell.angle_gamma   90.00
#
_symmetry.space_group_name_H-M   'P 1'
#
loop_
_entity.id
_entity.type
_entity.pdbx_description
1 polymer ?
#
loop_
_entity_poly.entity_id
_entity_poly.type
_entity_poly.pdbx_seq_one_letter_code
_entity_poly.pdbx_strand_id
1 'polypeptide(L)'
;TALAITDHGCAYAFPEAAHALSKGDDFKLIFGCEGYLVDDLKEIVVNSNGASLDASYVVFDIETTGFHPSKNKIIEIGAVKVINGEITDRFSEFINPRVPIPFTIERLTGINDAMVCDAPGVEEILPKFLSFCEGCVLVAHNASFDTSFIRYNAEQLGIEFPPTYVDTVGLARFLLPHLGRFKLDTVAKEL
;
A
#
# COMPACT_ATOMS: atom_id res chain seq x y z
N THR A 1 19.25 42.58 -13.30
CA THR A 1 18.05 42.00 -12.61
C THR A 1 17.78 40.63 -13.18
N ALA A 2 17.33 39.66 -12.34
CA ALA A 2 17.03 38.30 -12.76
C ALA A 2 15.75 37.76 -12.07
N LEU A 3 15.07 36.85 -12.73
CA LEU A 3 13.91 36.10 -12.22
C LEU A 3 14.08 34.62 -12.55
N ALA A 4 13.87 33.77 -11.57
CA ALA A 4 13.74 32.34 -11.81
C ALA A 4 12.26 31.94 -11.95
N ILE A 5 11.97 31.11 -12.94
CA ILE A 5 10.65 30.49 -13.15
C ILE A 5 10.80 29.02 -12.92
N THR A 6 10.03 28.50 -11.95
CA THR A 6 10.03 27.09 -11.57
C THR A 6 8.58 26.63 -11.48
N ASP A 7 8.10 25.94 -12.51
CA ASP A 7 6.75 25.37 -12.51
C ASP A 7 6.70 24.06 -11.71
N HIS A 8 5.55 23.76 -11.15
CA HIS A 8 5.29 22.54 -10.41
C HIS A 8 5.26 21.31 -11.35
N GLY A 9 6.33 20.54 -11.37
CA GLY A 9 6.43 19.30 -12.14
C GLY A 9 6.30 19.46 -13.67
N CYS A 10 6.45 20.68 -14.20
CA CYS A 10 6.29 20.97 -15.62
C CYS A 10 7.11 22.20 -16.04
N ALA A 11 7.00 22.60 -17.30
CA ALA A 11 7.69 23.74 -17.89
C ALA A 11 6.72 24.63 -18.74
N TYR A 12 5.47 24.70 -18.37
CA TYR A 12 4.44 25.37 -19.16
C TYR A 12 4.67 26.86 -19.31
N ALA A 13 5.20 27.54 -18.31
CA ALA A 13 5.47 28.98 -18.37
C ALA A 13 6.71 29.35 -19.17
N PHE A 14 7.57 28.40 -19.56
CA PHE A 14 8.83 28.69 -20.24
C PHE A 14 8.67 29.39 -21.59
N PRO A 15 7.81 28.92 -22.52
CA PRO A 15 7.64 29.58 -23.82
C PRO A 15 7.13 31.00 -23.68
N GLU A 16 6.13 31.23 -22.82
CA GLU A 16 5.53 32.55 -22.62
C GLU A 16 6.55 33.52 -22.01
N ALA A 17 7.28 33.09 -20.97
CA ALA A 17 8.32 33.87 -20.35
C ALA A 17 9.48 34.21 -21.30
N ALA A 18 9.89 33.24 -22.13
CA ALA A 18 10.92 33.47 -23.15
C ALA A 18 10.51 34.48 -24.19
N HIS A 19 9.25 34.47 -24.59
CA HIS A 19 8.70 35.42 -25.56
C HIS A 19 8.45 36.82 -24.98
N ALA A 20 8.33 36.94 -23.65
CA ALA A 20 8.11 38.23 -23.00
C ALA A 20 9.38 39.13 -22.98
N LEU A 21 10.57 38.57 -23.25
CA LEU A 21 11.83 39.30 -23.28
C LEU A 21 12.22 39.65 -24.72
N SER A 22 12.66 40.90 -24.92
CA SER A 22 13.21 41.38 -26.18
C SER A 22 14.74 41.25 -26.20
N LYS A 23 15.31 41.14 -27.43
CA LYS A 23 16.77 41.19 -27.61
C LYS A 23 17.27 42.56 -27.16
N GLY A 24 18.07 42.54 -26.05
CA GLY A 24 18.67 43.76 -25.51
C GLY A 24 18.15 44.14 -24.13
N ASP A 25 17.16 43.44 -23.58
CA ASP A 25 16.73 43.69 -22.22
C ASP A 25 17.82 43.27 -21.23
N ASP A 26 18.13 44.15 -20.30
CA ASP A 26 19.06 43.86 -19.16
C ASP A 26 18.30 43.08 -18.05
N PHE A 27 17.64 42.00 -18.48
CA PHE A 27 16.88 41.12 -17.60
C PHE A 27 17.19 39.68 -17.91
N LYS A 28 17.55 38.91 -16.89
CA LYS A 28 17.90 37.50 -17.03
C LYS A 28 16.77 36.59 -16.54
N LEU A 29 16.26 35.73 -17.41
CA LEU A 29 15.41 34.62 -17.01
C LEU A 29 16.26 33.38 -16.70
N ILE A 30 15.98 32.76 -15.57
CA ILE A 30 16.54 31.48 -15.15
C ILE A 30 15.40 30.47 -15.20
N PHE A 31 15.49 29.50 -16.10
CA PHE A 31 14.54 28.42 -16.21
C PHE A 31 14.97 27.28 -15.30
N GLY A 32 14.07 26.84 -14.44
CA GLY A 32 14.22 25.69 -13.56
C GLY A 32 12.92 24.88 -13.58
N CYS A 33 12.97 23.68 -13.08
CA CYS A 33 11.77 22.89 -12.82
C CYS A 33 11.85 22.27 -11.43
N GLU A 34 10.69 22.08 -10.83
CA GLU A 34 10.59 21.25 -9.63
C GLU A 34 10.67 19.79 -10.08
N GLY A 35 11.79 19.16 -9.73
CA GLY A 35 12.01 17.74 -9.99
C GLY A 35 11.51 16.90 -8.82
N TYR A 36 10.71 15.90 -9.09
CA TYR A 36 10.37 14.90 -8.09
C TYR A 36 11.41 13.78 -8.13
N LEU A 37 12.25 13.71 -7.09
CA LEU A 37 13.11 12.55 -6.90
C LEU A 37 12.25 11.39 -6.42
N VAL A 38 11.98 10.45 -7.31
CA VAL A 38 11.32 9.19 -6.95
C VAL A 38 12.42 8.18 -6.61
N ASP A 39 12.40 7.69 -5.40
CA ASP A 39 13.20 6.53 -5.02
C ASP A 39 12.51 5.27 -5.56
N ASP A 40 12.92 4.83 -6.73
CA ASP A 40 12.43 3.58 -7.35
C ASP A 40 12.91 2.33 -6.60
N LEU A 41 13.82 2.50 -5.64
CA LEU A 41 14.25 1.46 -4.70
C LEU A 41 13.34 1.43 -3.46
N LYS A 42 12.02 1.64 -3.63
CA LYS A 42 11.09 1.32 -2.55
C LYS A 42 11.49 -0.05 -2.02
N GLU A 43 11.76 -0.11 -0.73
CA GLU A 43 12.16 -1.35 -0.08
C GLU A 43 11.13 -2.43 -0.43
N ILE A 44 11.52 -3.40 -1.24
CA ILE A 44 10.71 -4.58 -1.56
C ILE A 44 10.43 -5.34 -0.27
N VAL A 45 11.41 -5.34 0.64
CA VAL A 45 11.33 -5.94 1.98
C VAL A 45 11.51 -4.84 3.01
N VAL A 46 10.52 -4.65 3.85
CA VAL A 46 10.55 -3.67 4.96
C VAL A 46 10.89 -4.40 6.27
N ASN A 47 11.72 -3.75 7.12
CA ASN A 47 12.17 -4.30 8.40
C ASN A 47 12.77 -5.71 8.26
N SER A 48 13.66 -5.91 7.28
CA SER A 48 14.29 -7.20 7.04
C SER A 48 14.98 -7.72 8.32
N ASN A 49 14.64 -8.94 8.69
CA ASN A 49 15.24 -9.68 9.82
C ASN A 49 16.33 -10.67 9.37
N GLY A 50 16.72 -10.63 8.07
CA GLY A 50 17.68 -11.56 7.49
C GLY A 50 17.12 -12.97 7.20
N ALA A 51 15.79 -13.12 7.18
CA ALA A 51 15.17 -14.41 6.84
C ALA A 51 15.57 -14.84 5.41
N SER A 52 15.78 -16.15 5.25
CA SER A 52 16.05 -16.75 3.92
C SER A 52 14.75 -16.88 3.12
N LEU A 53 14.89 -17.22 1.82
CA LEU A 53 13.73 -17.52 0.97
C LEU A 53 12.95 -18.78 1.42
N ASP A 54 13.53 -19.61 2.25
CA ASP A 54 12.88 -20.80 2.86
C ASP A 54 12.11 -20.46 4.14
N ALA A 55 11.94 -19.16 4.45
CA ALA A 55 11.16 -18.72 5.61
C ALA A 55 9.69 -19.13 5.49
N SER A 56 8.99 -19.13 6.60
CA SER A 56 7.54 -19.22 6.63
C SER A 56 6.92 -17.87 6.27
N TYR A 57 5.90 -17.88 5.44
CA TYR A 57 5.22 -16.66 4.96
C TYR A 57 3.75 -16.67 5.38
N VAL A 58 3.22 -15.48 5.65
CA VAL A 58 1.78 -15.23 5.69
C VAL A 58 1.44 -14.25 4.56
N VAL A 59 0.77 -14.75 3.54
CA VAL A 59 0.24 -13.93 2.44
C VAL A 59 -1.14 -13.49 2.85
N PHE A 60 -1.39 -12.18 2.91
CA PHE A 60 -2.63 -11.63 3.41
C PHE A 60 -3.13 -10.43 2.62
N ASP A 61 -4.40 -10.16 2.78
CA ASP A 61 -5.11 -9.02 2.23
C ASP A 61 -6.22 -8.60 3.20
N ILE A 62 -6.62 -7.33 3.19
CA ILE A 62 -7.71 -6.84 4.01
C ILE A 62 -8.76 -6.10 3.19
N GLU A 63 -10.02 -6.22 3.60
CA GLU A 63 -11.08 -5.37 3.09
C GLU A 63 -11.47 -4.33 4.14
N THR A 64 -11.80 -3.13 3.67
CA THR A 64 -12.02 -1.98 4.56
C THR A 64 -13.19 -1.12 4.11
N THR A 65 -13.74 -0.30 5.01
CA THR A 65 -14.80 0.67 4.67
C THR A 65 -14.29 1.89 3.89
N GLY A 66 -12.99 1.93 3.52
CA GLY A 66 -12.36 3.03 2.75
C GLY A 66 -10.85 3.04 2.92
N PHE A 67 -10.17 4.11 2.53
CA PHE A 67 -8.72 4.11 2.27
C PHE A 67 -7.83 4.68 3.38
N HIS A 68 -8.40 5.19 4.47
CA HIS A 68 -7.64 5.86 5.53
C HIS A 68 -7.75 5.14 6.86
N PRO A 69 -6.66 4.57 7.42
CA PRO A 69 -6.71 3.78 8.66
C PRO A 69 -7.37 4.49 9.85
N SER A 70 -7.13 5.80 10.00
CA SER A 70 -7.70 6.59 11.11
C SER A 70 -9.19 6.92 10.96
N LYS A 71 -9.76 6.78 9.75
CA LYS A 71 -11.14 7.14 9.44
C LYS A 71 -12.01 5.95 9.07
N ASN A 72 -11.40 4.90 8.57
CA ASN A 72 -12.08 3.73 8.04
C ASN A 72 -11.76 2.49 8.88
N LYS A 73 -12.57 1.46 8.72
CA LYS A 73 -12.52 0.24 9.51
C LYS A 73 -12.20 -0.96 8.65
N ILE A 74 -11.51 -1.95 9.22
CA ILE A 74 -11.33 -3.27 8.61
C ILE A 74 -12.67 -4.00 8.68
N ILE A 75 -13.06 -4.69 7.61
CA ILE A 75 -14.29 -5.49 7.51
C ILE A 75 -14.01 -6.96 7.23
N GLU A 76 -12.81 -7.30 6.71
CA GLU A 76 -12.34 -8.66 6.53
C GLU A 76 -10.81 -8.70 6.63
N ILE A 77 -10.28 -9.81 7.14
CA ILE A 77 -8.87 -10.19 7.01
C ILE A 77 -8.82 -11.59 6.42
N GLY A 78 -8.22 -11.71 5.23
CA GLY A 78 -7.93 -12.97 4.57
C GLY A 78 -6.44 -13.26 4.57
N ALA A 79 -6.03 -14.49 4.95
CA ALA A 79 -4.63 -14.86 4.92
C ALA A 79 -4.42 -16.35 4.69
N VAL A 80 -3.25 -16.69 4.13
CA VAL A 80 -2.76 -18.06 4.04
C VAL A 80 -1.34 -18.13 4.60
N LYS A 81 -1.05 -19.20 5.33
CA LYS A 81 0.30 -19.51 5.79
C LYS A 81 0.96 -20.46 4.80
N VAL A 82 2.15 -20.10 4.37
CA VAL A 82 2.95 -20.87 3.40
C VAL A 82 4.24 -21.30 4.05
N ILE A 83 4.50 -22.60 4.06
CA ILE A 83 5.73 -23.21 4.59
C ILE A 83 6.29 -24.15 3.50
N ASN A 84 7.55 -23.98 3.15
CA ASN A 84 8.22 -24.74 2.08
C ASN A 84 7.44 -24.72 0.75
N GLY A 85 6.81 -23.59 0.42
CA GLY A 85 6.06 -23.41 -0.81
C GLY A 85 4.64 -23.99 -0.80
N GLU A 86 4.19 -24.60 0.30
CA GLU A 86 2.85 -25.18 0.44
C GLU A 86 1.99 -24.39 1.40
N ILE A 87 0.70 -24.25 1.06
CA ILE A 87 -0.28 -23.62 1.96
C ILE A 87 -0.59 -24.62 3.07
N THR A 88 -0.20 -24.28 4.30
CA THR A 88 -0.36 -25.15 5.48
C THR A 88 -1.54 -24.74 6.35
N ASP A 89 -1.95 -23.48 6.31
CA ASP A 89 -3.04 -22.96 7.14
C ASP A 89 -3.73 -21.78 6.48
N ARG A 90 -4.95 -21.44 6.93
CA ARG A 90 -5.79 -20.36 6.40
C ARG A 90 -6.42 -19.57 7.54
N PHE A 91 -6.52 -18.27 7.33
CA PHE A 91 -7.24 -17.34 8.19
C PHE A 91 -8.21 -16.55 7.31
N SER A 92 -9.49 -16.52 7.66
CA SER A 92 -10.49 -15.75 6.92
C SER A 92 -11.60 -15.39 7.90
N GLU A 93 -11.64 -14.12 8.29
CA GLU A 93 -12.56 -13.64 9.32
C GLU A 93 -13.18 -12.31 8.92
N PHE A 94 -14.50 -12.23 8.98
CA PHE A 94 -15.22 -10.97 8.91
C PHE A 94 -15.09 -10.20 10.22
N ILE A 95 -15.13 -8.89 10.13
CA ILE A 95 -15.00 -7.96 11.26
C ILE A 95 -16.17 -6.98 11.21
N ASN A 96 -16.90 -6.87 12.31
CA ASN A 96 -17.94 -5.86 12.44
C ASN A 96 -17.31 -4.46 12.58
N PRO A 97 -17.45 -3.58 11.59
CA PRO A 97 -16.89 -2.23 11.64
C PRO A 97 -17.63 -1.29 12.61
N ARG A 98 -18.82 -1.68 13.06
CA ARG A 98 -19.76 -0.87 13.89
C ARG A 98 -20.13 0.46 13.24
N VAL A 99 -19.97 0.56 11.95
CA VAL A 99 -20.40 1.67 11.10
C VAL A 99 -20.91 1.10 9.78
N PRO A 100 -21.86 1.77 9.10
CA PRO A 100 -22.35 1.32 7.82
C PRO A 100 -21.24 1.19 6.78
N ILE A 101 -21.28 0.14 5.98
CA ILE A 101 -20.38 -0.06 4.83
C ILE A 101 -20.87 0.82 3.68
N PRO A 102 -20.03 1.74 3.15
CA PRO A 102 -20.41 2.57 2.00
C PRO A 102 -20.77 1.72 0.79
N PHE A 103 -21.83 2.07 0.06
CA PHE A 103 -22.28 1.35 -1.12
C PHE A 103 -21.19 1.17 -2.18
N THR A 104 -20.27 2.13 -2.30
CA THR A 104 -19.11 2.04 -3.21
C THR A 104 -18.15 0.92 -2.80
N ILE A 105 -18.00 0.67 -1.50
CA ILE A 105 -17.20 -0.41 -0.94
C ILE A 105 -17.92 -1.76 -1.11
N GLU A 106 -19.21 -1.82 -0.78
CA GLU A 106 -20.01 -3.02 -1.03
C GLU A 106 -19.92 -3.48 -2.50
N ARG A 107 -20.02 -2.56 -3.45
CA ARG A 107 -19.84 -2.87 -4.88
C ARG A 107 -18.43 -3.34 -5.25
N LEU A 108 -17.42 -2.88 -4.54
CA LEU A 108 -16.01 -3.21 -4.79
C LEU A 108 -15.66 -4.59 -4.22
N THR A 109 -16.04 -4.84 -2.97
CA THR A 109 -15.61 -6.00 -2.19
C THR A 109 -16.65 -7.14 -2.20
N GLY A 110 -17.92 -6.80 -2.47
CA GLY A 110 -19.05 -7.72 -2.32
C GLY A 110 -19.52 -7.89 -0.88
N ILE A 111 -18.87 -7.24 0.09
CA ILE A 111 -19.18 -7.34 1.52
C ILE A 111 -20.21 -6.27 1.88
N ASN A 112 -21.31 -6.67 2.50
CA ASN A 112 -22.37 -5.78 2.96
C ASN A 112 -22.58 -5.86 4.47
N ASP A 113 -23.40 -4.93 5.01
CA ASP A 113 -23.65 -4.84 6.45
C ASP A 113 -24.21 -6.14 7.04
N ALA A 114 -25.05 -6.87 6.30
CA ALA A 114 -25.67 -8.12 6.79
C ALA A 114 -24.63 -9.24 6.98
N MET A 115 -23.53 -9.23 6.22
CA MET A 115 -22.47 -10.24 6.34
C MET A 115 -21.60 -10.03 7.59
N VAL A 116 -21.47 -8.78 8.06
CA VAL A 116 -20.56 -8.41 9.15
C VAL A 116 -21.27 -8.03 10.45
N CYS A 117 -22.61 -7.91 10.47
CA CYS A 117 -23.35 -7.42 11.63
C CYS A 117 -23.16 -8.29 12.89
N ASP A 118 -23.07 -9.61 12.72
CA ASP A 118 -22.87 -10.56 13.81
C ASP A 118 -21.40 -10.98 13.99
N ALA A 119 -20.48 -10.43 13.20
CA ALA A 119 -19.06 -10.71 13.31
C ALA A 119 -18.45 -10.05 14.55
N PRO A 120 -17.35 -10.61 15.10
CA PRO A 120 -16.59 -9.98 16.17
C PRO A 120 -16.00 -8.63 15.74
N GLY A 121 -15.64 -7.79 16.70
CA GLY A 121 -14.91 -6.54 16.42
C GLY A 121 -13.42 -6.77 16.17
N VAL A 122 -12.76 -5.72 15.68
CA VAL A 122 -11.31 -5.75 15.39
C VAL A 122 -10.48 -6.07 16.63
N GLU A 123 -10.95 -5.70 17.81
CA GLU A 123 -10.31 -5.96 19.10
C GLU A 123 -10.22 -7.45 19.44
N GLU A 124 -11.05 -8.29 18.85
CA GLU A 124 -11.01 -9.76 19.02
C GLU A 124 -10.24 -10.43 17.88
N ILE A 125 -10.45 -10.01 16.65
CA ILE A 125 -9.89 -10.66 15.46
C ILE A 125 -8.42 -10.30 15.26
N LEU A 126 -8.03 -9.04 15.49
CA LEU A 126 -6.64 -8.61 15.24
C LEU A 126 -5.62 -9.37 16.09
N PRO A 127 -5.81 -9.60 17.40
CA PRO A 127 -4.87 -10.43 18.18
C PRO A 127 -4.74 -11.87 17.66
N LYS A 128 -5.84 -12.47 17.17
CA LYS A 128 -5.83 -13.80 16.55
C LYS A 128 -5.02 -13.79 15.25
N PHE A 129 -5.21 -12.78 14.40
CA PHE A 129 -4.43 -12.61 13.18
C PHE A 129 -2.95 -12.41 13.47
N LEU A 130 -2.60 -11.58 14.45
CA LEU A 130 -1.20 -11.35 14.83
C LEU A 130 -0.55 -12.64 15.35
N SER A 131 -1.26 -13.44 16.14
CA SER A 131 -0.79 -14.76 16.57
C SER A 131 -0.63 -15.72 15.38
N PHE A 132 -1.53 -15.67 14.41
CA PHE A 132 -1.40 -16.45 13.16
C PHE A 132 -0.14 -16.08 12.38
N CYS A 133 0.28 -14.80 12.42
CA CYS A 133 1.47 -14.29 11.74
C CYS A 133 2.79 -14.55 12.47
N GLU A 134 2.75 -15.04 13.71
CA GLU A 134 3.94 -15.18 14.55
C GLU A 134 5.02 -16.04 13.88
N GLY A 135 6.26 -15.54 13.87
CA GLY A 135 7.42 -16.20 13.26
C GLY A 135 7.44 -16.21 11.72
N CYS A 136 6.49 -15.54 11.06
CA CYS A 136 6.40 -15.51 9.61
C CYS A 136 6.79 -14.14 9.03
N VAL A 137 7.25 -14.13 7.77
CA VAL A 137 7.38 -12.93 6.95
C VAL A 137 6.02 -12.65 6.31
N LEU A 138 5.52 -11.42 6.44
CA LEU A 138 4.26 -11.03 5.83
C LEU A 138 4.45 -10.71 4.35
N VAL A 139 3.44 -11.02 3.55
CA VAL A 139 3.43 -10.73 2.10
C VAL A 139 2.07 -10.15 1.73
N ALA A 140 2.06 -9.00 1.07
CA ALA A 140 0.84 -8.40 0.55
C ALA A 140 1.10 -7.65 -0.76
N HIS A 141 0.05 -7.36 -1.50
CA HIS A 141 0.12 -6.63 -2.77
C HIS A 141 -0.22 -5.15 -2.54
N ASN A 142 0.77 -4.26 -2.66
CA ASN A 142 0.72 -2.88 -2.16
C ASN A 142 0.65 -2.86 -0.62
N ALA A 143 1.52 -3.64 -0.01
CA ALA A 143 1.54 -4.00 1.40
C ALA A 143 1.48 -2.80 2.37
N SER A 144 1.87 -1.60 1.93
CA SER A 144 1.77 -0.39 2.74
C SER A 144 0.32 -0.03 3.10
N PHE A 145 -0.65 -0.38 2.25
CA PHE A 145 -2.07 -0.19 2.54
C PHE A 145 -2.50 -1.08 3.72
N ASP A 146 -2.34 -2.38 3.56
CA ASP A 146 -2.78 -3.39 4.54
C ASP A 146 -2.08 -3.21 5.88
N THR A 147 -0.75 -3.09 5.85
CA THR A 147 0.06 -2.92 7.06
C THR A 147 -0.25 -1.62 7.80
N SER A 148 -0.67 -0.56 7.11
CA SER A 148 -1.07 0.69 7.75
C SER A 148 -2.33 0.54 8.59
N PHE A 149 -3.32 -0.21 8.12
CA PHE A 149 -4.54 -0.51 8.86
C PHE A 149 -4.27 -1.44 10.04
N ILE A 150 -3.49 -2.51 9.83
CA ILE A 150 -3.10 -3.43 10.90
C ILE A 150 -2.34 -2.66 11.99
N ARG A 151 -1.34 -1.86 11.63
CA ARG A 151 -0.54 -1.06 12.56
C ARG A 151 -1.41 -0.09 13.37
N TYR A 152 -2.26 0.69 12.66
CA TYR A 152 -3.13 1.64 13.33
C TYR A 152 -4.03 0.98 14.38
N ASN A 153 -4.67 -0.15 14.04
CA ASN A 153 -5.53 -0.87 14.97
C ASN A 153 -4.73 -1.55 16.11
N ALA A 154 -3.54 -2.07 15.83
CA ALA A 154 -2.65 -2.63 16.85
C ALA A 154 -2.23 -1.56 17.87
N GLU A 155 -1.84 -0.36 17.40
CA GLU A 155 -1.53 0.79 18.26
C GLU A 155 -2.71 1.19 19.18
N GLN A 156 -3.96 1.19 18.65
CA GLN A 156 -5.15 1.48 19.45
C GLN A 156 -5.39 0.43 20.55
N LEU A 157 -4.94 -0.80 20.35
CA LEU A 157 -5.03 -1.91 21.30
C LEU A 157 -3.78 -2.01 22.21
N GLY A 158 -2.79 -1.13 22.04
CA GLY A 158 -1.54 -1.17 22.78
C GLY A 158 -0.64 -2.37 22.42
N ILE A 159 -0.78 -2.90 21.20
CA ILE A 159 -0.01 -4.02 20.68
C ILE A 159 1.10 -3.48 19.77
N GLU A 160 2.34 -3.89 20.02
CA GLU A 160 3.45 -3.61 19.12
C GLU A 160 3.35 -4.48 17.86
N PHE A 161 3.52 -3.85 16.68
CA PHE A 161 3.50 -4.55 15.39
C PHE A 161 4.63 -4.03 14.48
N PRO A 162 5.86 -4.50 14.67
CA PRO A 162 6.99 -4.25 13.77
C PRO A 162 7.19 -5.40 12.78
N PRO A 163 6.32 -5.62 11.79
CA PRO A 163 6.42 -6.77 10.92
C PRO A 163 7.59 -6.63 9.94
N THR A 164 8.25 -7.76 9.62
CA THR A 164 8.96 -7.90 8.36
C THR A 164 7.94 -8.23 7.28
N TYR A 165 7.90 -7.44 6.21
CA TYR A 165 6.97 -7.72 5.11
C TYR A 165 7.58 -7.47 3.73
N VAL A 166 7.05 -8.19 2.75
CA VAL A 166 7.39 -8.10 1.33
C VAL A 166 6.21 -7.46 0.58
N ASP A 167 6.50 -6.41 -0.20
CA ASP A 167 5.53 -5.81 -1.13
C ASP A 167 5.66 -6.43 -2.51
N THR A 168 4.65 -7.21 -2.92
CA THR A 168 4.67 -7.89 -4.21
C THR A 168 4.52 -6.94 -5.40
N VAL A 169 4.07 -5.70 -5.23
CA VAL A 169 4.12 -4.67 -6.30
C VAL A 169 5.56 -4.28 -6.58
N GLY A 170 6.35 -4.02 -5.53
CA GLY A 170 7.77 -3.72 -5.66
C GLY A 170 8.54 -4.88 -6.28
N LEU A 171 8.26 -6.09 -5.81
CA LEU A 171 8.87 -7.32 -6.34
C LEU A 171 8.51 -7.54 -7.82
N ALA A 172 7.24 -7.37 -8.20
CA ALA A 172 6.80 -7.51 -9.57
C ALA A 172 7.43 -6.47 -10.51
N ARG A 173 7.58 -5.23 -10.07
CA ARG A 173 8.29 -4.20 -10.85
C ARG A 173 9.74 -4.57 -11.13
N PHE A 174 10.40 -5.21 -10.18
CA PHE A 174 11.78 -5.66 -10.34
C PHE A 174 11.90 -6.91 -11.23
N LEU A 175 11.04 -7.91 -11.03
CA LEU A 175 11.13 -9.19 -11.74
C LEU A 175 10.45 -9.19 -13.11
N LEU A 176 9.42 -8.35 -13.30
CA LEU A 176 8.60 -8.30 -14.51
C LEU A 176 8.57 -6.87 -15.10
N PRO A 177 9.74 -6.27 -15.41
CA PRO A 177 9.82 -4.86 -15.84
C PRO A 177 9.14 -4.58 -17.18
N HIS A 178 8.80 -5.62 -17.95
CA HIS A 178 8.09 -5.52 -19.22
C HIS A 178 6.59 -5.27 -19.07
N LEU A 179 6.03 -5.47 -17.86
CA LEU A 179 4.61 -5.20 -17.62
C LEU A 179 4.33 -3.70 -17.56
N GLY A 180 3.29 -3.26 -18.27
CA GLY A 180 2.81 -1.87 -18.24
C GLY A 180 1.97 -1.53 -17.01
N ARG A 181 1.53 -2.54 -16.24
CA ARG A 181 0.70 -2.41 -15.03
C ARG A 181 1.01 -3.53 -14.05
N PHE A 182 0.97 -3.20 -12.75
CA PHE A 182 1.31 -4.13 -11.66
C PHE A 182 0.13 -4.36 -10.72
N LYS A 183 -1.10 -4.43 -11.27
CA LYS A 183 -2.26 -4.90 -10.51
C LYS A 183 -2.13 -6.40 -10.27
N LEU A 184 -2.67 -6.88 -9.14
CA LEU A 184 -2.57 -8.28 -8.74
C LEU A 184 -3.05 -9.24 -9.84
N ASP A 185 -4.20 -8.94 -10.45
CA ASP A 185 -4.78 -9.74 -11.55
C ASP A 185 -3.89 -9.78 -12.80
N THR A 186 -3.14 -8.71 -13.07
CA THR A 186 -2.20 -8.64 -14.21
C THR A 186 -0.96 -9.46 -13.91
N VAL A 187 -0.40 -9.31 -12.72
CA VAL A 187 0.80 -10.06 -12.29
C VAL A 187 0.50 -11.56 -12.21
N ALA A 188 -0.65 -11.93 -11.62
CA ALA A 188 -1.05 -13.33 -11.49
C ALA A 188 -1.34 -14.04 -12.83
N LYS A 189 -1.66 -13.30 -13.90
CA LYS A 189 -1.84 -13.88 -15.25
C LYS A 189 -0.51 -14.07 -16.00
N GLU A 190 0.50 -13.32 -15.62
CA GLU A 190 1.83 -13.39 -16.22
C GLU A 190 2.66 -14.56 -15.64
N LEU A 191 2.41 -14.92 -14.38
CA LEU A 191 3.05 -16.03 -13.67
C LEU A 191 2.34 -17.37 -13.92
#